data_0ad36879778e3859fa305bb6715f088f
#
_entry.id   0ad36879778e3859fa305bb6715f088f
#
_cell.length_a   1.000
_cell.length_b   1.000
_cell.length_c   1.000
_cell.angle_alpha   90.00
_cell.angle_beta   90.00
_cell.angle_gamma   90.00
#
_symmetry.space_group_name_H-M   'P 1'
#
loop_
_entity.id
_entity.type
_entity.pdbx_description
1 polymer ?
#
loop_
_entity_poly.entity_id
_entity_poly.type
_entity_poly.pdbx_seq_one_letter_code
_entity_poly.pdbx_strand_id
1 'polypeptide(L)'
;MTKIRYGTSGNPPNFFSSKFGKKRINAVEWISSIGLNAYEYLMTYGAKTKPEVAEYVGKMAKKLDIKLSVHAPYYIVFTSGKEGTFENSVNEMLKTLNLAEIMGAEKIIFHPGYHNTENPLDKIIKGINEVKKRYKGSVKILPETMGKKSQFGSVDEILKICEETGCEPCVDFAHVHSREGGSLKSVQDFRNIALKIKSRLGIDVLRRLHCHFYPVEFDDKGEKRHRAYFEKEYFPQFKHFLPVIKEFNMKPTLISESRDSQDGGALEMMEIVNNDK
;
A
#
# COMPACT_ATOMS: atom_id res chain seq x y z
N MET A 1 -2.39 -19.76 11.68
CA MET A 1 -2.10 -19.71 10.23
C MET A 1 -2.39 -18.32 9.70
N THR A 2 -1.48 -17.71 8.96
CA THR A 2 -1.75 -16.42 8.31
C THR A 2 -2.79 -16.59 7.21
N LYS A 3 -3.79 -15.69 7.14
CA LYS A 3 -4.88 -15.66 6.14
C LYS A 3 -4.71 -14.48 5.21
N ILE A 4 -5.32 -14.50 4.03
CA ILE A 4 -5.41 -13.32 3.17
C ILE A 4 -6.16 -12.22 3.93
N ARG A 5 -5.68 -10.98 3.81
CA ARG A 5 -6.27 -9.81 4.44
C ARG A 5 -6.85 -8.88 3.36
N TYR A 6 -8.08 -8.43 3.54
CA TYR A 6 -8.79 -7.55 2.61
C TYR A 6 -9.20 -6.28 3.33
N GLY A 7 -8.93 -5.13 2.75
CA GLY A 7 -9.20 -3.85 3.39
C GLY A 7 -9.30 -2.68 2.45
N THR A 8 -9.59 -1.51 3.03
CA THR A 8 -9.71 -0.24 2.32
C THR A 8 -8.54 0.67 2.62
N SER A 9 -8.12 1.46 1.64
CA SER A 9 -7.28 2.63 1.84
C SER A 9 -8.19 3.78 2.29
N GLY A 10 -8.12 4.12 3.58
CA GLY A 10 -8.96 5.14 4.18
C GLY A 10 -10.46 4.80 4.23
N ASN A 11 -11.29 5.82 4.37
CA ASN A 11 -12.72 5.72 4.60
C ASN A 11 -13.52 6.05 3.34
N PRO A 12 -14.23 5.09 2.71
CA PRO A 12 -15.08 5.33 1.55
C PRO A 12 -16.40 6.04 1.93
N PRO A 13 -17.17 6.54 0.95
CA PRO A 13 -18.47 7.21 1.19
C PRO A 13 -19.44 6.38 2.03
N ASN A 14 -19.49 5.05 1.82
CA ASN A 14 -20.36 4.15 2.56
C ASN A 14 -20.05 4.13 4.08
N PHE A 15 -18.78 4.31 4.47
CA PHE A 15 -18.46 4.51 5.88
C PHE A 15 -19.16 5.73 6.44
N PHE A 16 -19.06 6.89 5.77
CA PHE A 16 -19.65 8.14 6.26
C PHE A 16 -21.17 8.09 6.29
N SER A 17 -21.81 7.32 5.42
CA SER A 17 -23.26 7.11 5.38
C SER A 17 -23.74 6.09 6.43
N SER A 18 -22.85 5.34 7.04
CA SER A 18 -23.16 4.32 8.05
C SER A 18 -23.37 4.92 9.46
N LYS A 19 -23.91 4.10 10.37
CA LYS A 19 -23.99 4.47 11.79
C LYS A 19 -22.63 4.77 12.44
N PHE A 20 -21.53 4.28 11.85
CA PHE A 20 -20.17 4.49 12.35
C PHE A 20 -19.56 5.81 11.86
N GLY A 21 -20.05 6.37 10.76
CA GLY A 21 -19.46 7.50 10.04
C GLY A 21 -19.43 8.84 10.78
N LYS A 22 -20.14 8.97 11.92
CA LYS A 22 -20.10 10.18 12.74
C LYS A 22 -18.72 10.54 13.30
N LYS A 23 -17.84 9.53 13.48
CA LYS A 23 -16.46 9.71 13.96
C LYS A 23 -15.51 8.82 13.16
N ARG A 24 -14.51 9.40 12.53
CA ARG A 24 -13.50 8.66 11.74
C ARG A 24 -12.77 7.58 12.55
N ILE A 25 -12.68 7.74 13.86
CA ILE A 25 -12.08 6.78 14.79
C ILE A 25 -12.79 5.41 14.77
N ASN A 26 -14.07 5.36 14.36
CA ASN A 26 -14.86 4.13 14.27
C ASN A 26 -14.66 3.35 12.97
N ALA A 27 -13.67 3.72 12.15
CA ALA A 27 -13.43 3.05 10.86
C ALA A 27 -13.15 1.55 11.02
N VAL A 28 -12.39 1.18 12.05
CA VAL A 28 -12.02 -0.22 12.31
C VAL A 28 -13.24 -1.07 12.67
N GLU A 29 -14.16 -0.54 13.47
CA GLU A 29 -15.42 -1.23 13.81
C GLU A 29 -16.30 -1.40 12.58
N TRP A 30 -16.34 -0.39 11.72
CA TRP A 30 -17.09 -0.46 10.46
C TRP A 30 -16.47 -1.52 9.52
N ILE A 31 -15.16 -1.51 9.31
CA ILE A 31 -14.43 -2.52 8.52
C ILE A 31 -14.78 -3.94 8.98
N SER A 32 -14.75 -4.18 10.30
CA SER A 32 -15.14 -5.47 10.88
C SER A 32 -16.62 -5.79 10.61
N SER A 33 -17.51 -4.80 10.71
CA SER A 33 -18.96 -5.00 10.55
C SER A 33 -19.39 -5.38 9.13
N ILE A 34 -18.57 -5.04 8.12
CA ILE A 34 -18.80 -5.43 6.72
C ILE A 34 -18.00 -6.68 6.31
N GLY A 35 -17.34 -7.37 7.25
CA GLY A 35 -16.62 -8.62 7.03
C GLY A 35 -15.19 -8.47 6.52
N LEU A 36 -14.68 -7.26 6.36
CA LEU A 36 -13.27 -7.02 6.01
C LEU A 36 -12.35 -7.17 7.23
N ASN A 37 -11.06 -7.39 6.99
CA ASN A 37 -10.10 -7.72 8.03
C ASN A 37 -8.73 -7.04 7.90
N ALA A 38 -8.65 -5.98 7.09
CA ALA A 38 -7.53 -5.06 7.02
C ALA A 38 -8.02 -3.61 6.87
N TYR A 39 -7.20 -2.67 7.28
CA TYR A 39 -7.47 -1.24 7.11
C TYR A 39 -6.16 -0.48 6.97
N GLU A 40 -6.05 0.33 5.93
CA GLU A 40 -4.93 1.22 5.74
C GLU A 40 -5.28 2.63 6.20
N TYR A 41 -4.65 3.06 7.29
CA TYR A 41 -4.87 4.36 7.88
C TYR A 41 -4.10 5.44 7.11
N LEU A 42 -4.81 6.42 6.56
CA LEU A 42 -4.21 7.47 5.73
C LEU A 42 -3.68 8.63 6.58
N MET A 43 -2.37 8.87 6.51
CA MET A 43 -1.70 10.07 7.02
C MET A 43 -1.22 10.99 5.89
N THR A 44 -1.88 10.97 4.75
CA THR A 44 -1.48 11.62 3.49
C THR A 44 -1.20 13.11 3.59
N TYR A 45 -1.86 13.79 4.53
CA TYR A 45 -1.67 15.24 4.80
C TYR A 45 -0.88 15.52 6.08
N GLY A 46 -0.08 14.56 6.53
CA GLY A 46 0.83 14.67 7.67
C GLY A 46 0.48 13.77 8.85
N ALA A 47 1.49 13.49 9.66
CA ALA A 47 1.41 12.73 10.89
C ALA A 47 0.76 13.57 12.01
N LYS A 48 -0.53 13.91 11.84
CA LYS A 48 -1.31 14.81 12.72
C LYS A 48 -2.28 14.07 13.65
N THR A 49 -2.33 12.75 13.56
CA THR A 49 -3.17 11.92 14.44
C THR A 49 -2.70 12.07 15.87
N LYS A 50 -3.63 12.35 16.78
CA LYS A 50 -3.32 12.42 18.20
C LYS A 50 -2.99 11.03 18.75
N PRO A 51 -2.02 10.88 19.68
CA PRO A 51 -1.66 9.59 20.25
C PRO A 51 -2.85 8.81 20.81
N GLU A 52 -3.77 9.47 21.50
CA GLU A 52 -4.96 8.83 22.09
C GLU A 52 -5.89 8.23 21.01
N VAL A 53 -5.96 8.87 19.84
CA VAL A 53 -6.71 8.36 18.68
C VAL A 53 -5.99 7.14 18.10
N ALA A 54 -4.66 7.19 17.97
CA ALA A 54 -3.86 6.07 17.50
C ALA A 54 -4.00 4.84 18.41
N GLU A 55 -3.91 5.04 19.73
CA GLU A 55 -4.12 3.99 20.74
C GLU A 55 -5.50 3.35 20.65
N TYR A 56 -6.55 4.17 20.53
CA TYR A 56 -7.92 3.66 20.39
C TYR A 56 -8.08 2.81 19.15
N VAL A 57 -7.64 3.32 17.98
CA VAL A 57 -7.68 2.59 16.71
C VAL A 57 -6.94 1.26 16.82
N GLY A 58 -5.75 1.26 17.41
CA GLY A 58 -4.95 0.06 17.62
C GLY A 58 -5.62 -0.95 18.56
N LYS A 59 -6.18 -0.49 19.68
CA LYS A 59 -6.94 -1.34 20.62
C LYS A 59 -8.13 -2.01 19.93
N MET A 60 -8.88 -1.26 19.13
CA MET A 60 -10.04 -1.79 18.40
C MET A 60 -9.61 -2.76 17.29
N ALA A 61 -8.55 -2.45 16.54
CA ALA A 61 -8.02 -3.33 15.51
C ALA A 61 -7.55 -4.68 16.09
N LYS A 62 -6.84 -4.66 17.21
CA LYS A 62 -6.42 -5.86 17.92
C LYS A 62 -7.61 -6.69 18.41
N LYS A 63 -8.63 -6.04 18.99
CA LYS A 63 -9.85 -6.69 19.49
C LYS A 63 -10.64 -7.39 18.38
N LEU A 64 -10.67 -6.80 17.17
CA LEU A 64 -11.48 -7.25 16.04
C LEU A 64 -10.69 -8.05 14.99
N ASP A 65 -9.42 -8.39 15.25
CA ASP A 65 -8.49 -9.05 14.30
C ASP A 65 -8.39 -8.30 12.95
N ILE A 66 -8.34 -6.97 13.00
CA ILE A 66 -8.09 -6.13 11.82
C ILE A 66 -6.60 -5.84 11.72
N LYS A 67 -5.98 -6.17 10.58
CA LYS A 67 -4.59 -5.80 10.27
C LYS A 67 -4.52 -4.34 9.86
N LEU A 68 -3.66 -3.58 10.55
CA LEU A 68 -3.42 -2.18 10.24
C LEU A 68 -2.13 -2.01 9.43
N SER A 69 -2.22 -1.16 8.42
CA SER A 69 -1.12 -0.47 7.77
C SER A 69 -1.34 1.04 7.83
N VAL A 70 -0.31 1.80 7.58
CA VAL A 70 -0.37 3.27 7.52
C VAL A 70 0.19 3.75 6.19
N HIS A 71 -0.55 4.59 5.47
CA HIS A 71 -0.01 5.28 4.32
C HIS A 71 0.60 6.61 4.76
N ALA A 72 1.88 6.80 4.45
CA ALA A 72 2.66 7.97 4.84
C ALA A 72 2.26 9.23 4.05
N PRO A 73 2.63 10.42 4.54
CA PRO A 73 2.37 11.68 3.84
C PRO A 73 3.01 11.75 2.45
N TYR A 74 2.28 12.28 1.46
CA TYR A 74 2.74 12.46 0.09
C TYR A 74 3.97 13.38 -0.06
N TYR A 75 4.21 14.25 0.91
CA TYR A 75 5.32 15.20 0.87
C TYR A 75 6.62 14.66 1.49
N ILE A 76 6.67 13.39 1.85
CA ILE A 76 7.92 12.70 2.12
C ILE A 76 8.60 12.48 0.76
N VAL A 77 9.67 13.23 0.48
CA VAL A 77 10.39 13.21 -0.80
C VAL A 77 11.88 13.19 -0.54
N PHE A 78 12.48 12.00 -0.51
CA PHE A 78 13.93 11.85 -0.32
C PHE A 78 14.75 12.36 -1.53
N THR A 79 14.14 12.40 -2.72
CA THR A 79 14.79 12.83 -3.96
C THR A 79 14.82 14.35 -4.15
N SER A 80 14.23 15.14 -3.25
CA SER A 80 14.22 16.61 -3.39
C SER A 80 15.62 17.19 -3.35
N GLY A 81 15.90 18.11 -4.29
CA GLY A 81 17.11 18.94 -4.28
C GLY A 81 17.00 20.20 -3.42
N LYS A 82 15.80 20.48 -2.87
CA LYS A 82 15.58 21.69 -2.06
C LYS A 82 16.19 21.50 -0.68
N GLU A 83 16.94 22.52 -0.23
CA GLU A 83 17.55 22.53 1.10
C GLU A 83 16.54 22.27 2.22
N GLY A 84 16.93 21.48 3.21
CA GLY A 84 16.08 21.09 4.35
C GLY A 84 14.99 20.08 4.06
N THR A 85 14.61 19.84 2.79
CA THR A 85 13.52 18.90 2.46
C THR A 85 13.87 17.46 2.81
N PHE A 86 15.13 17.05 2.64
CA PHE A 86 15.56 15.69 3.00
C PHE A 86 15.37 15.44 4.50
N GLU A 87 15.88 16.34 5.36
CA GLU A 87 15.76 16.18 6.82
C GLU A 87 14.29 16.27 7.27
N ASN A 88 13.50 17.17 6.67
CA ASN A 88 12.06 17.24 6.93
C ASN A 88 11.35 15.93 6.56
N SER A 89 11.73 15.29 5.44
CA SER A 89 11.19 14.00 5.03
C SER A 89 11.54 12.88 6.00
N VAL A 90 12.79 12.85 6.48
CA VAL A 90 13.23 11.90 7.51
C VAL A 90 12.43 12.11 8.80
N ASN A 91 12.30 13.34 9.27
CA ASN A 91 11.59 13.65 10.50
C ASN A 91 10.09 13.33 10.40
N GLU A 92 9.46 13.60 9.26
CA GLU A 92 8.04 13.28 9.05
C GLU A 92 7.81 11.76 8.97
N MET A 93 8.74 11.02 8.33
CA MET A 93 8.70 9.56 8.32
C MET A 93 8.82 8.99 9.74
N LEU A 94 9.73 9.53 10.58
CA LEU A 94 9.88 9.12 11.97
C LEU A 94 8.63 9.39 12.81
N LYS A 95 8.00 10.56 12.64
CA LYS A 95 6.71 10.87 13.30
C LYS A 95 5.63 9.88 12.90
N THR A 96 5.55 9.58 11.59
CA THR A 96 4.56 8.64 11.05
C THR A 96 4.80 7.23 11.60
N LEU A 97 6.06 6.76 11.64
CA LEU A 97 6.43 5.47 12.22
C LEU A 97 6.08 5.36 13.71
N ASN A 98 6.33 6.41 14.49
CA ASN A 98 5.99 6.43 15.91
C ASN A 98 4.47 6.34 16.13
N LEU A 99 3.66 7.04 15.33
CA LEU A 99 2.20 6.92 15.40
C LEU A 99 1.71 5.54 14.92
N ALA A 100 2.33 4.98 13.89
CA ALA A 100 2.04 3.63 13.42
C ALA A 100 2.36 2.57 14.50
N GLU A 101 3.46 2.73 15.24
CA GLU A 101 3.82 1.87 16.38
C GLU A 101 2.77 1.96 17.49
N ILE A 102 2.35 3.18 17.90
CA ILE A 102 1.27 3.38 18.88
C ILE A 102 -0.03 2.72 18.40
N MET A 103 -0.32 2.80 17.11
CA MET A 103 -1.48 2.19 16.48
C MET A 103 -1.39 0.65 16.41
N GLY A 104 -0.21 0.07 16.62
CA GLY A 104 0.04 -1.36 16.40
C GLY A 104 -0.04 -1.76 14.93
N ALA A 105 0.19 -0.82 14.01
CA ALA A 105 0.31 -1.11 12.59
C ALA A 105 1.61 -1.87 12.32
N GLU A 106 1.56 -2.85 11.40
CA GLU A 106 2.73 -3.66 11.08
C GLU A 106 3.62 -3.03 9.98
N LYS A 107 3.04 -2.14 9.17
CA LYS A 107 3.64 -1.62 7.94
C LYS A 107 3.29 -0.15 7.74
N ILE A 108 4.26 0.58 7.17
CA ILE A 108 4.04 1.91 6.62
C ILE A 108 4.37 1.89 5.12
N ILE A 109 3.46 2.42 4.31
CA ILE A 109 3.61 2.55 2.87
C ILE A 109 3.99 3.98 2.53
N PHE A 110 4.91 4.19 1.60
CA PHE A 110 5.29 5.53 1.18
C PHE A 110 5.73 5.58 -0.29
N HIS A 111 5.54 6.75 -0.92
CA HIS A 111 6.00 7.05 -2.26
C HIS A 111 7.49 7.40 -2.24
N PRO A 112 8.37 6.70 -2.99
CA PRO A 112 9.82 6.89 -2.87
C PRO A 112 10.33 8.27 -3.30
N GLY A 113 9.65 8.91 -4.29
CA GLY A 113 10.04 10.21 -4.82
C GLY A 113 9.97 10.30 -6.35
N TYR A 114 10.87 11.06 -6.95
CA TYR A 114 10.81 11.42 -8.37
C TYR A 114 12.16 11.24 -9.07
N HIS A 115 12.12 11.12 -10.41
CA HIS A 115 13.32 11.05 -11.25
C HIS A 115 14.01 12.42 -11.51
N ASN A 116 13.43 13.51 -11.03
CA ASN A 116 13.85 14.89 -11.34
C ASN A 116 15.13 15.36 -10.62
N THR A 117 15.99 14.46 -10.24
CA THR A 117 17.25 14.73 -9.54
C THR A 117 18.34 13.75 -9.99
N GLU A 118 19.60 14.14 -9.80
CA GLU A 118 20.72 13.21 -10.00
C GLU A 118 20.70 12.11 -8.93
N ASN A 119 20.96 10.87 -9.36
CA ASN A 119 21.06 9.69 -8.50
C ASN A 119 19.88 9.51 -7.54
N PRO A 120 18.62 9.46 -8.05
CA PRO A 120 17.43 9.35 -7.21
C PRO A 120 17.45 8.10 -6.33
N LEU A 121 17.94 6.97 -6.84
CA LEU A 121 18.05 5.72 -6.09
C LEU A 121 18.90 5.89 -4.83
N ASP A 122 20.10 6.47 -4.95
CA ASP A 122 21.02 6.64 -3.83
C ASP A 122 20.44 7.56 -2.75
N LYS A 123 19.72 8.60 -3.17
CA LYS A 123 19.02 9.52 -2.25
C LYS A 123 17.91 8.82 -1.47
N ILE A 124 17.12 7.96 -2.14
CA ILE A 124 16.05 7.20 -1.51
C ILE A 124 16.65 6.20 -0.51
N ILE A 125 17.68 5.44 -0.92
CA ILE A 125 18.38 4.48 -0.04
C ILE A 125 18.95 5.20 1.18
N LYS A 126 19.62 6.35 0.97
CA LYS A 126 20.14 7.18 2.07
C LYS A 126 19.02 7.62 3.02
N GLY A 127 17.88 8.07 2.50
CA GLY A 127 16.73 8.49 3.30
C GLY A 127 16.18 7.35 4.16
N ILE A 128 15.95 6.19 3.55
CA ILE A 128 15.46 4.99 4.27
C ILE A 128 16.47 4.56 5.35
N ASN A 129 17.75 4.52 5.02
CA ASN A 129 18.78 4.11 5.98
C ASN A 129 18.92 5.09 7.15
N GLU A 130 18.79 6.40 6.89
CA GLU A 130 18.78 7.41 7.95
C GLU A 130 17.57 7.27 8.87
N VAL A 131 16.39 7.00 8.31
CA VAL A 131 15.19 6.68 9.10
C VAL A 131 15.42 5.41 9.94
N LYS A 132 15.90 4.31 9.34
CA LYS A 132 16.16 3.05 10.05
C LYS A 132 17.21 3.17 11.14
N LYS A 133 18.19 4.05 10.96
CA LYS A 133 19.21 4.34 12.00
C LYS A 133 18.58 4.98 13.23
N ARG A 134 17.61 5.88 13.04
CA ARG A 134 16.94 6.62 14.13
C ARG A 134 15.73 5.89 14.71
N TYR A 135 14.98 5.16 13.90
CA TYR A 135 13.81 4.38 14.34
C TYR A 135 14.22 3.03 14.91
N LYS A 136 13.72 2.70 16.11
CA LYS A 136 14.02 1.47 16.83
C LYS A 136 12.80 0.58 17.09
N GLY A 137 11.66 0.93 16.49
CA GLY A 137 10.43 0.14 16.59
C GLY A 137 10.39 -1.03 15.60
N SER A 138 9.22 -1.66 15.50
CA SER A 138 8.99 -2.89 14.76
C SER A 138 8.26 -2.70 13.42
N VAL A 139 7.72 -1.50 13.16
CA VAL A 139 6.96 -1.21 11.93
C VAL A 139 7.86 -1.26 10.71
N LYS A 140 7.47 -2.04 9.71
CA LYS A 140 8.22 -2.18 8.45
C LYS A 140 7.94 -1.02 7.50
N ILE A 141 8.99 -0.56 6.83
CA ILE A 141 8.91 0.49 5.81
C ILE A 141 8.79 -0.17 4.44
N LEU A 142 7.73 0.16 3.69
CA LEU A 142 7.44 -0.40 2.38
C LEU A 142 7.44 0.71 1.32
N PRO A 143 8.47 0.81 0.46
CA PRO A 143 8.40 1.63 -0.74
C PRO A 143 7.37 1.07 -1.71
N GLU A 144 6.56 1.95 -2.31
CA GLU A 144 5.46 1.60 -3.19
C GLU A 144 5.83 1.75 -4.66
N THR A 145 5.36 0.83 -5.52
CA THR A 145 5.41 1.01 -6.98
C THR A 145 4.52 2.18 -7.41
N MET A 146 5.01 3.02 -8.35
CA MET A 146 4.36 4.28 -8.73
C MET A 146 3.81 4.27 -10.15
N GLY A 147 2.62 4.84 -10.34
CA GLY A 147 1.90 4.83 -11.62
C GLY A 147 2.38 5.87 -12.64
N LYS A 148 2.86 7.03 -12.20
CA LYS A 148 3.35 8.08 -13.10
C LYS A 148 4.79 7.84 -13.49
N LYS A 149 5.12 7.97 -14.79
CA LYS A 149 6.49 7.77 -15.31
C LYS A 149 7.52 8.76 -14.75
N SER A 150 7.09 9.93 -14.30
CA SER A 150 7.95 10.94 -13.65
C SER A 150 8.34 10.58 -12.20
N GLN A 151 7.60 9.67 -11.57
CA GLN A 151 7.89 9.20 -10.22
C GLN A 151 8.87 8.02 -10.25
N PHE A 152 9.73 7.92 -9.27
CA PHE A 152 10.59 6.76 -9.05
C PHE A 152 9.75 5.64 -8.44
N GLY A 153 9.67 4.47 -9.08
CA GLY A 153 8.82 3.40 -8.57
C GLY A 153 8.35 2.37 -9.60
N SER A 154 9.11 2.08 -10.65
CA SER A 154 8.90 0.84 -11.41
C SER A 154 9.12 -0.38 -10.53
N VAL A 155 8.61 -1.56 -10.91
CA VAL A 155 8.83 -2.80 -10.16
C VAL A 155 10.33 -3.03 -9.90
N ASP A 156 11.18 -2.88 -10.93
CA ASP A 156 12.61 -3.12 -10.82
C ASP A 156 13.31 -2.11 -9.89
N GLU A 157 12.89 -0.84 -9.92
CA GLU A 157 13.40 0.21 -9.03
C GLU A 157 13.03 -0.06 -7.56
N ILE A 158 11.78 -0.46 -7.29
CA ILE A 158 11.34 -0.79 -5.93
C ILE A 158 12.07 -2.03 -5.39
N LEU A 159 12.21 -3.07 -6.22
CA LEU A 159 12.96 -4.24 -5.81
C LEU A 159 14.43 -3.90 -5.54
N LYS A 160 15.04 -2.99 -6.31
CA LYS A 160 16.40 -2.52 -6.04
C LYS A 160 16.52 -1.77 -4.71
N ILE A 161 15.57 -0.88 -4.39
CA ILE A 161 15.51 -0.25 -3.06
C ILE A 161 15.44 -1.33 -1.97
N CYS A 162 14.57 -2.34 -2.14
CA CYS A 162 14.38 -3.39 -1.13
C CYS A 162 15.63 -4.23 -0.92
N GLU A 163 16.36 -4.58 -1.99
CA GLU A 163 17.64 -5.29 -1.92
C GLU A 163 18.69 -4.53 -1.11
N GLU A 164 18.83 -3.21 -1.37
CA GLU A 164 19.85 -2.38 -0.74
C GLU A 164 19.50 -1.98 0.71
N THR A 165 18.22 -1.94 1.04
CA THR A 165 17.77 -1.44 2.34
C THR A 165 17.24 -2.53 3.27
N GLY A 166 16.93 -3.73 2.74
CA GLY A 166 16.22 -4.78 3.49
C GLY A 166 14.76 -4.44 3.78
N CYS A 167 14.16 -3.51 3.04
CA CYS A 167 12.72 -3.24 3.06
C CYS A 167 11.94 -4.32 2.31
N GLU A 168 10.62 -4.37 2.53
CA GLU A 168 9.70 -5.16 1.71
C GLU A 168 8.93 -4.23 0.77
N PRO A 169 8.55 -4.65 -0.44
CA PRO A 169 7.80 -3.80 -1.35
C PRO A 169 6.32 -3.69 -0.98
N CYS A 170 5.70 -2.54 -1.25
CA CYS A 170 4.28 -2.45 -1.54
C CYS A 170 4.11 -2.47 -3.06
N VAL A 171 3.34 -3.45 -3.59
CA VAL A 171 3.06 -3.51 -5.01
C VAL A 171 1.65 -2.99 -5.26
N ASP A 172 1.56 -1.78 -5.81
CA ASP A 172 0.33 -1.27 -6.37
C ASP A 172 0.21 -1.76 -7.82
N PHE A 173 -0.72 -2.69 -8.06
CA PHE A 173 -0.90 -3.29 -9.37
C PHE A 173 -1.55 -2.34 -10.38
N ALA A 174 -2.33 -1.36 -9.95
CA ALA A 174 -2.86 -0.33 -10.82
C ALA A 174 -1.75 0.63 -11.28
N HIS A 175 -0.84 0.98 -10.37
CA HIS A 175 0.36 1.76 -10.70
C HIS A 175 1.25 1.03 -11.71
N VAL A 176 1.54 -0.27 -11.50
CA VAL A 176 2.31 -1.06 -12.46
C VAL A 176 1.60 -1.10 -13.81
N HIS A 177 0.29 -1.39 -13.83
CA HIS A 177 -0.50 -1.44 -15.06
C HIS A 177 -0.43 -0.14 -15.85
N SER A 178 -0.65 0.98 -15.17
CA SER A 178 -0.70 2.31 -15.81
C SER A 178 0.68 2.77 -16.30
N ARG A 179 1.72 2.57 -15.47
CA ARG A 179 3.09 2.96 -15.81
C ARG A 179 3.61 2.22 -17.06
N GLU A 180 3.27 0.95 -17.18
CA GLU A 180 3.72 0.07 -18.27
C GLU A 180 2.74 0.04 -19.46
N GLY A 181 1.85 1.05 -19.58
CA GLY A 181 0.96 1.22 -20.73
C GLY A 181 -0.10 0.14 -20.88
N GLY A 182 -0.61 -0.38 -19.76
CA GLY A 182 -1.68 -1.37 -19.77
C GLY A 182 -1.19 -2.83 -19.73
N SER A 183 -0.12 -3.11 -19.00
CA SER A 183 0.58 -4.40 -19.00
C SER A 183 -0.16 -5.55 -18.31
N LEU A 184 -1.00 -5.30 -17.29
CA LEU A 184 -1.59 -6.37 -16.47
C LEU A 184 -2.97 -6.79 -16.97
N LYS A 185 -3.02 -7.70 -17.95
CA LYS A 185 -4.26 -8.19 -18.59
C LYS A 185 -4.46 -9.70 -18.49
N SER A 186 -3.44 -10.44 -18.10
CA SER A 186 -3.45 -11.90 -18.04
C SER A 186 -2.80 -12.43 -16.76
N VAL A 187 -3.05 -13.72 -16.46
CA VAL A 187 -2.39 -14.43 -15.34
C VAL A 187 -0.87 -14.38 -15.47
N GLN A 188 -0.34 -14.50 -16.71
CA GLN A 188 1.10 -14.50 -16.93
C GLN A 188 1.76 -13.17 -16.59
N ASP A 189 1.06 -12.05 -16.77
CA ASP A 189 1.60 -10.73 -16.42
C ASP A 189 1.83 -10.61 -14.91
N PHE A 190 0.86 -11.03 -14.11
CA PHE A 190 1.00 -11.07 -12.64
C PHE A 190 2.05 -12.09 -12.20
N ARG A 191 2.10 -13.27 -12.85
CA ARG A 191 3.12 -14.29 -12.56
C ARG A 191 4.53 -13.76 -12.78
N ASN A 192 4.76 -12.98 -13.84
CA ASN A 192 6.06 -12.37 -14.13
C ASN A 192 6.53 -11.45 -12.99
N ILE A 193 5.63 -10.63 -12.42
CA ILE A 193 5.94 -9.79 -11.25
C ILE A 193 6.25 -10.67 -10.03
N ALA A 194 5.43 -11.69 -9.76
CA ALA A 194 5.63 -12.61 -8.66
C ALA A 194 6.99 -13.33 -8.76
N LEU A 195 7.38 -13.78 -9.96
CA LEU A 195 8.68 -14.40 -10.20
C LEU A 195 9.84 -13.43 -9.98
N LYS A 196 9.72 -12.16 -10.40
CA LYS A 196 10.72 -11.12 -10.11
C LYS A 196 10.90 -10.93 -8.59
N ILE A 197 9.79 -10.78 -7.84
CA ILE A 197 9.84 -10.63 -6.38
C ILE A 197 10.48 -11.86 -5.73
N LYS A 198 10.02 -13.08 -6.13
CA LYS A 198 10.56 -14.33 -5.60
C LYS A 198 12.05 -14.46 -5.84
N SER A 199 12.55 -14.15 -7.04
CA SER A 199 13.95 -14.31 -7.40
C SER A 199 14.86 -13.31 -6.68
N ARG A 200 14.40 -12.08 -6.42
CA ARG A 200 15.21 -11.01 -5.85
C ARG A 200 15.09 -10.89 -4.34
N LEU A 201 13.91 -11.11 -3.78
CA LEU A 201 13.63 -10.91 -2.36
C LEU A 201 13.23 -12.20 -1.62
N GLY A 202 13.06 -13.31 -2.34
CA GLY A 202 12.70 -14.60 -1.76
C GLY A 202 11.21 -14.87 -1.68
N ILE A 203 10.88 -16.16 -1.52
CA ILE A 203 9.49 -16.65 -1.51
C ILE A 203 8.67 -16.13 -0.32
N ASP A 204 9.30 -15.89 0.82
CA ASP A 204 8.58 -15.45 2.02
C ASP A 204 8.12 -14.00 1.92
N VAL A 205 8.88 -13.12 1.24
CA VAL A 205 8.44 -11.75 0.92
C VAL A 205 7.24 -11.81 -0.02
N LEU A 206 7.31 -12.62 -1.09
CA LEU A 206 6.20 -12.81 -2.02
C LEU A 206 4.94 -13.30 -1.31
N ARG A 207 5.05 -14.29 -0.42
CA ARG A 207 3.90 -14.89 0.27
C ARG A 207 3.13 -13.92 1.17
N ARG A 208 3.80 -12.93 1.77
CA ARG A 208 3.20 -11.93 2.66
C ARG A 208 3.10 -10.54 2.05
N LEU A 209 3.09 -10.47 0.72
CA LEU A 209 3.10 -9.22 -0.04
C LEU A 209 1.99 -8.26 0.43
N HIS A 210 2.31 -6.99 0.50
CA HIS A 210 1.33 -5.92 0.66
C HIS A 210 1.02 -5.36 -0.72
N CYS A 211 -0.27 -5.30 -1.07
CA CYS A 211 -0.70 -4.91 -2.40
C CYS A 211 -1.80 -3.87 -2.34
N HIS A 212 -1.72 -2.85 -3.20
CA HIS A 212 -2.86 -2.05 -3.59
C HIS A 212 -3.46 -2.62 -4.87
N PHE A 213 -4.81 -2.67 -4.94
CA PHE A 213 -5.51 -3.25 -6.07
C PHE A 213 -6.81 -2.50 -6.37
N TYR A 214 -6.91 -1.95 -7.56
CA TYR A 214 -8.09 -1.24 -8.10
C TYR A 214 -7.95 -1.06 -9.61
N PRO A 215 -9.06 -0.82 -10.34
CA PRO A 215 -9.00 -0.46 -11.77
C PRO A 215 -8.54 0.99 -11.93
N VAL A 216 -7.79 1.27 -13.00
CA VAL A 216 -7.15 2.57 -13.23
C VAL A 216 -7.32 3.07 -14.66
N GLU A 217 -7.53 4.37 -14.83
CA GLU A 217 -7.37 5.06 -16.11
C GLU A 217 -5.97 5.64 -16.21
N PHE A 218 -5.34 5.51 -17.38
CA PHE A 218 -3.99 5.98 -17.65
C PHE A 218 -3.85 6.60 -19.04
N ASP A 219 -2.76 7.31 -19.26
CA ASP A 219 -2.33 7.85 -20.55
C ASP A 219 -0.81 7.61 -20.76
N ASP A 220 -0.23 8.27 -21.75
CA ASP A 220 1.21 8.12 -22.07
C ASP A 220 2.16 8.54 -20.94
N LYS A 221 1.68 9.34 -19.98
CA LYS A 221 2.43 9.77 -18.78
C LYS A 221 2.26 8.80 -17.60
N GLY A 222 1.44 7.78 -17.76
CA GLY A 222 1.09 6.79 -16.74
C GLY A 222 -0.26 7.05 -16.13
N GLU A 223 -0.39 6.83 -14.83
CA GLU A 223 -1.64 6.96 -14.09
C GLU A 223 -2.29 8.34 -14.24
N LYS A 224 -3.59 8.33 -14.53
CA LYS A 224 -4.44 9.51 -14.61
C LYS A 224 -5.40 9.62 -13.45
N ARG A 225 -6.13 8.54 -13.15
CA ARG A 225 -7.04 8.47 -12.00
C ARG A 225 -7.47 7.04 -11.65
N HIS A 226 -7.75 6.81 -10.39
CA HIS A 226 -8.40 5.60 -9.90
C HIS A 226 -9.83 5.51 -10.46
N ARG A 227 -10.27 4.29 -10.76
CA ARG A 227 -11.63 3.99 -11.19
C ARG A 227 -12.39 3.25 -10.10
N ALA A 228 -13.71 3.27 -10.16
CA ALA A 228 -14.54 2.51 -9.25
C ALA A 228 -14.44 1.01 -9.58
N TYR A 229 -14.55 0.15 -8.55
CA TYR A 229 -14.38 -1.30 -8.74
C TYR A 229 -15.40 -1.93 -9.72
N PHE A 230 -16.55 -1.33 -9.88
CA PHE A 230 -17.62 -1.80 -10.78
C PHE A 230 -17.43 -1.37 -12.25
N GLU A 231 -16.46 -0.50 -12.57
CA GLU A 231 -16.09 -0.09 -13.93
C GLU A 231 -15.21 -1.17 -14.57
N LYS A 232 -15.84 -2.28 -15.01
CA LYS A 232 -15.17 -3.53 -15.42
C LYS A 232 -14.40 -3.44 -16.74
N GLU A 233 -14.57 -2.38 -17.50
CA GLU A 233 -13.77 -2.08 -18.70
C GLU A 233 -12.32 -1.67 -18.37
N TYR A 234 -12.06 -1.24 -17.12
CA TYR A 234 -10.72 -0.87 -16.68
C TYR A 234 -9.97 -2.05 -16.03
N PHE A 235 -8.66 -2.00 -16.11
CA PHE A 235 -7.72 -2.97 -15.55
C PHE A 235 -6.87 -2.31 -14.46
N PRO A 236 -6.15 -3.10 -13.64
CA PRO A 236 -6.10 -4.56 -13.60
C PRO A 236 -7.38 -5.20 -13.02
N GLN A 237 -7.62 -6.48 -13.35
CA GLN A 237 -8.75 -7.25 -12.80
C GLN A 237 -8.25 -8.38 -11.91
N PHE A 238 -8.81 -8.48 -10.69
CA PHE A 238 -8.33 -9.39 -9.65
C PHE A 238 -8.39 -10.88 -10.02
N LYS A 239 -9.34 -11.27 -10.89
CA LYS A 239 -9.44 -12.65 -11.39
C LYS A 239 -8.16 -13.17 -12.04
N HIS A 240 -7.31 -12.28 -12.58
CA HIS A 240 -6.03 -12.67 -13.19
C HIS A 240 -4.90 -12.81 -12.15
N PHE A 241 -5.03 -12.21 -10.99
CA PHE A 241 -4.06 -12.34 -9.90
C PHE A 241 -4.33 -13.56 -9.01
N LEU A 242 -5.59 -13.98 -8.86
CA LEU A 242 -5.97 -15.12 -7.98
C LEU A 242 -5.21 -16.43 -8.30
N PRO A 243 -5.05 -16.87 -9.57
CA PRO A 243 -4.27 -18.07 -9.86
C PRO A 243 -2.81 -17.99 -9.37
N VAL A 244 -2.20 -16.80 -9.42
CA VAL A 244 -0.83 -16.57 -8.92
C VAL A 244 -0.78 -16.64 -7.40
N ILE A 245 -1.77 -16.09 -6.71
CA ILE A 245 -1.91 -16.24 -5.23
C ILE A 245 -1.93 -17.72 -4.84
N LYS A 246 -2.69 -18.54 -5.56
CA LYS A 246 -2.77 -19.99 -5.32
C LYS A 246 -1.46 -20.70 -5.63
N GLU A 247 -0.86 -20.45 -6.79
CA GLU A 247 0.39 -21.06 -7.26
C GLU A 247 1.52 -20.91 -6.24
N PHE A 248 1.69 -19.71 -5.67
CA PHE A 248 2.75 -19.43 -4.70
C PHE A 248 2.32 -19.57 -3.23
N ASN A 249 1.08 -20.05 -2.98
CA ASN A 249 0.50 -20.13 -1.63
C ASN A 249 0.64 -18.81 -0.86
N MET A 250 0.26 -17.71 -1.51
CA MET A 250 0.38 -16.37 -0.94
C MET A 250 -0.72 -16.11 0.10
N LYS A 251 -0.40 -15.29 1.08
CA LYS A 251 -1.32 -14.74 2.09
C LYS A 251 -1.14 -13.21 2.15
N PRO A 252 -1.43 -12.51 1.05
CA PRO A 252 -1.17 -11.08 0.95
C PRO A 252 -2.12 -10.26 1.83
N THR A 253 -1.74 -9.01 2.07
CA THR A 253 -2.66 -7.95 2.45
C THR A 253 -3.07 -7.21 1.19
N LEU A 254 -4.36 -7.21 0.87
CA LEU A 254 -4.96 -6.60 -0.31
C LEU A 254 -5.76 -5.38 0.12
N ILE A 255 -5.31 -4.21 -0.27
CA ILE A 255 -5.95 -2.92 0.03
C ILE A 255 -6.56 -2.38 -1.26
N SER A 256 -7.86 -2.10 -1.23
CA SER A 256 -8.55 -1.46 -2.34
C SER A 256 -8.45 0.06 -2.24
N GLU A 257 -8.00 0.68 -3.34
CA GLU A 257 -8.01 2.12 -3.55
C GLU A 257 -9.00 2.55 -4.64
N SER A 258 -10.00 1.70 -4.94
CA SER A 258 -11.05 2.00 -5.91
C SER A 258 -11.74 3.31 -5.57
N ARG A 259 -11.87 4.19 -6.56
CA ARG A 259 -12.44 5.52 -6.36
C ARG A 259 -13.85 5.44 -5.78
N ASP A 260 -14.07 6.13 -4.65
CA ASP A 260 -15.36 6.23 -3.95
C ASP A 260 -16.05 4.89 -3.63
N SER A 261 -15.33 3.76 -3.75
CA SER A 261 -15.87 2.41 -3.64
C SER A 261 -14.85 1.39 -3.12
N GLN A 262 -13.92 1.82 -2.26
CA GLN A 262 -12.84 1.00 -1.74
C GLN A 262 -13.34 -0.26 -1.04
N ASP A 263 -14.42 -0.14 -0.28
CA ASP A 263 -15.09 -1.25 0.41
C ASP A 263 -15.67 -2.28 -0.59
N GLY A 264 -16.34 -1.81 -1.64
CA GLY A 264 -16.84 -2.69 -2.70
C GLY A 264 -15.73 -3.46 -3.40
N GLY A 265 -14.62 -2.78 -3.73
CA GLY A 265 -13.46 -3.44 -4.33
C GLY A 265 -12.81 -4.48 -3.41
N ALA A 266 -12.68 -4.20 -2.11
CA ALA A 266 -12.16 -5.15 -1.15
C ALA A 266 -13.07 -6.36 -0.94
N LEU A 267 -14.39 -6.15 -0.88
CA LEU A 267 -15.38 -7.22 -0.78
C LEU A 267 -15.42 -8.10 -2.03
N GLU A 268 -15.32 -7.50 -3.23
CA GLU A 268 -15.24 -8.26 -4.49
C GLU A 268 -14.00 -9.18 -4.52
N MET A 269 -12.82 -8.68 -4.15
CA MET A 269 -11.62 -9.51 -4.07
C MET A 269 -11.82 -10.70 -3.12
N MET A 270 -12.45 -10.48 -1.98
CA MET A 270 -12.76 -11.52 -1.00
C MET A 270 -13.78 -12.53 -1.56
N GLU A 271 -14.81 -12.08 -2.25
CA GLU A 271 -15.83 -12.92 -2.88
C GLU A 271 -15.23 -13.81 -3.98
N ILE A 272 -14.41 -13.25 -4.87
CA ILE A 272 -13.71 -14.00 -5.92
C ILE A 272 -12.88 -15.15 -5.32
N VAL A 273 -12.15 -14.89 -4.22
CA VAL A 273 -11.36 -15.93 -3.53
C VAL A 273 -12.26 -17.01 -2.88
N ASN A 274 -13.40 -16.62 -2.33
CA ASN A 274 -14.31 -17.55 -1.67
C ASN A 274 -15.09 -18.42 -2.65
N ASN A 275 -15.45 -17.91 -3.82
CA ASN A 275 -16.19 -18.63 -4.86
C ASN A 275 -15.30 -19.59 -5.67
N ASP A 276 -13.96 -19.47 -5.56
CA ASP A 276 -12.98 -20.30 -6.28
C ASP A 276 -12.39 -21.41 -5.35
N LYS A 277 -13.11 -21.74 -4.29
CA LYS A 277 -12.88 -22.91 -3.40
C LYS A 277 -13.73 -24.07 -3.91
#